data_3de81a962857d86a49760ec77d542bda
#
_entry.id   3de81a962857d86a49760ec77d542bda
#
_cell.length_a   1.000
_cell.length_b   1.000
_cell.length_c   1.000
_cell.angle_alpha   90.00
_cell.angle_beta   90.00
_cell.angle_gamma   90.00
#
_symmetry.space_group_name_H-M   'P 1'
#
loop_
_entity.id
_entity.type
_entity.pdbx_description
1 polymer ?
#
loop_
_entity_poly.entity_id
_entity_poly.type
_entity_poly.pdbx_seq_one_letter_code
_entity_poly.pdbx_strand_id
1 'polypeptide(L)'
;MANPKISMSDDKYKDQNVRFYDKDDHYELIFVDEFNLPTSGKWYPGDKPEYNLLNIIEDLRSADKSKELHIFVGSFGGYVICLNMMLQNILEFNYRVGINMGMADSCGFMMLCCCNEIYTSPWCQFMYHEMSGVAFGKVQEQQNSVKYNEKWWKLLQDHSFIREILTSEELKLGETSEVYLTGQELIDRGKVMAYSQYKSRMSLTKAAPNEFVIVNGDVYRKVGPMYKKYSEDKPCKKNNNNSYSQRDLLYLANSK
;
A
#
# COMPACT_ATOMS: atom_id res chain seq x y z
N MET A 1 -6.62 9.63 -29.94
CA MET A 1 -5.47 8.82 -29.52
C MET A 1 -6.01 7.47 -29.07
N ALA A 2 -5.59 6.37 -29.69
CA ALA A 2 -6.07 5.05 -29.36
C ALA A 2 -5.46 4.64 -28.02
N ASN A 3 -6.31 4.24 -27.05
CA ASN A 3 -5.83 3.58 -25.84
C ASN A 3 -4.97 2.37 -26.25
N PRO A 4 -3.78 2.19 -25.72
CA PRO A 4 -3.02 0.99 -25.92
C PRO A 4 -3.90 -0.17 -25.43
N LYS A 5 -4.32 -1.05 -26.34
CA LYS A 5 -4.94 -2.32 -25.98
C LYS A 5 -3.86 -3.12 -25.28
N ILE A 6 -3.90 -3.17 -23.94
CA ILE A 6 -3.16 -4.16 -23.19
C ILE A 6 -3.70 -5.50 -23.66
N SER A 7 -2.89 -6.23 -24.40
CA SER A 7 -3.24 -7.59 -24.82
C SER A 7 -3.31 -8.43 -23.55
N MET A 8 -4.51 -8.83 -23.14
CA MET A 8 -4.71 -9.70 -21.98
C MET A 8 -4.05 -11.09 -22.14
N SER A 9 -3.47 -11.38 -23.31
CA SER A 9 -2.81 -12.66 -23.61
C SER A 9 -1.40 -12.80 -23.03
N ASP A 10 -0.75 -11.69 -22.64
CA ASP A 10 0.65 -11.67 -22.21
C ASP A 10 0.84 -11.38 -20.70
N ASP A 11 -0.25 -11.34 -19.92
CA ASP A 11 -0.19 -11.14 -18.49
C ASP A 11 0.27 -12.43 -17.80
N LYS A 12 1.55 -12.49 -17.40
CA LYS A 12 2.13 -13.63 -16.67
C LYS A 12 1.43 -13.93 -15.32
N TYR A 13 0.59 -13.00 -14.86
CA TYR A 13 -0.16 -13.09 -13.61
C TYR A 13 -1.67 -13.28 -13.80
N LYS A 14 -2.16 -13.56 -15.01
CA LYS A 14 -3.59 -13.56 -15.37
C LYS A 14 -4.49 -14.33 -14.39
N ASP A 15 -4.00 -15.43 -13.85
CA ASP A 15 -4.75 -16.32 -12.95
C ASP A 15 -4.18 -16.33 -11.53
N GLN A 16 -3.44 -15.27 -11.12
CA GLN A 16 -2.79 -15.21 -9.81
C GLN A 16 -3.43 -14.14 -8.92
N ASN A 17 -3.49 -14.45 -7.61
CA ASN A 17 -4.00 -13.54 -6.58
C ASN A 17 -3.02 -12.40 -6.25
N VAL A 18 -1.75 -12.56 -6.63
CA VAL A 18 -0.74 -11.52 -6.50
C VAL A 18 -0.18 -11.19 -7.88
N ARG A 19 -0.13 -9.91 -8.19
CA ARG A 19 0.29 -9.39 -9.49
C ARG A 19 1.22 -8.22 -9.31
N PHE A 20 2.24 -8.14 -10.15
CA PHE A 20 3.16 -7.02 -10.17
C PHE A 20 3.23 -6.43 -11.57
N TYR A 21 3.05 -5.12 -11.68
CA TYR A 21 3.06 -4.40 -12.96
C TYR A 21 4.02 -3.23 -12.92
N ASP A 22 4.82 -3.10 -13.95
CA ASP A 22 5.60 -1.89 -14.21
C ASP A 22 4.73 -0.91 -15.02
N LYS A 23 4.48 0.24 -14.46
CA LYS A 23 3.81 1.38 -15.11
C LYS A 23 4.87 2.44 -15.44
N ASP A 24 4.53 3.39 -16.29
CA ASP A 24 5.49 4.41 -16.75
C ASP A 24 6.12 5.17 -15.57
N ASP A 25 5.33 5.53 -14.55
CA ASP A 25 5.70 6.41 -13.44
C ASP A 25 5.77 5.72 -12.07
N HIS A 26 5.23 4.50 -11.92
CA HIS A 26 5.21 3.74 -10.67
C HIS A 26 5.13 2.24 -10.94
N TYR A 27 5.24 1.44 -9.88
CA TYR A 27 4.90 0.02 -9.88
C TYR A 27 3.57 -0.22 -9.17
N GLU A 28 2.82 -1.21 -9.62
CA GLU A 28 1.60 -1.68 -8.94
C GLU A 28 1.82 -3.11 -8.44
N LEU A 29 1.72 -3.31 -7.13
CA LEU A 29 1.61 -4.62 -6.50
C LEU A 29 0.15 -4.82 -6.08
N ILE A 30 -0.56 -5.73 -6.72
CA ILE A 30 -1.94 -6.07 -6.38
C ILE A 30 -1.93 -7.36 -5.60
N PHE A 31 -2.45 -7.31 -4.38
CA PHE A 31 -2.53 -8.44 -3.48
C PHE A 31 -3.99 -8.71 -3.09
N VAL A 32 -4.52 -9.82 -3.58
CA VAL A 32 -5.90 -10.25 -3.31
C VAL A 32 -5.86 -11.65 -2.70
N ASP A 33 -6.75 -11.90 -1.71
CA ASP A 33 -6.86 -13.18 -1.04
C ASP A 33 -5.85 -13.39 0.11
N GLU A 34 -5.42 -14.61 0.41
CA GLU A 34 -4.59 -14.93 1.58
C GLU A 34 -3.09 -14.90 1.30
N PHE A 35 -2.30 -14.57 2.33
CA PHE A 35 -0.85 -14.76 2.34
C PHE A 35 -0.53 -16.24 2.52
N ASN A 36 -0.52 -16.99 1.43
CA ASN A 36 -0.25 -18.42 1.44
C ASN A 36 1.20 -18.75 1.11
N LEU A 37 1.72 -19.80 1.73
CA LEU A 37 3.02 -20.37 1.36
C LEU A 37 2.94 -20.89 -0.08
N PRO A 38 4.00 -20.69 -0.89
CA PRO A 38 4.07 -21.31 -2.19
C PRO A 38 4.00 -22.83 -2.00
N THR A 39 2.90 -23.43 -2.37
CA THR A 39 2.77 -24.87 -2.37
C THR A 39 3.62 -25.40 -3.52
N SER A 40 4.83 -25.81 -3.22
CA SER A 40 5.76 -26.45 -4.17
C SER A 40 5.31 -27.85 -4.57
N GLY A 41 4.16 -28.30 -4.14
CA GLY A 41 3.69 -29.64 -4.34
C GLY A 41 2.28 -29.70 -4.89
N LYS A 42 2.15 -30.41 -5.99
CA LYS A 42 0.89 -30.94 -6.48
C LYS A 42 0.28 -31.84 -5.40
N TRP A 43 -0.56 -31.27 -4.53
CA TRP A 43 -1.32 -32.09 -3.58
C TRP A 43 -2.48 -32.80 -4.27
N TYR A 44 -2.98 -32.24 -5.41
CA TYR A 44 -4.00 -32.87 -6.21
C TYR A 44 -3.67 -32.75 -7.71
N PRO A 45 -3.90 -33.81 -8.53
CA PRO A 45 -3.74 -33.75 -9.96
C PRO A 45 -4.79 -32.75 -10.52
N GLY A 46 -4.33 -31.63 -11.06
CA GLY A 46 -5.19 -30.59 -11.62
C GLY A 46 -5.08 -29.22 -10.95
N ASP A 47 -4.46 -29.12 -9.79
CA ASP A 47 -4.19 -27.83 -9.15
C ASP A 47 -3.22 -27.02 -10.01
N LYS A 48 -3.68 -25.85 -10.46
CA LYS A 48 -2.81 -24.85 -11.05
C LYS A 48 -1.90 -24.30 -9.95
N PRO A 49 -0.63 -23.96 -10.22
CA PRO A 49 0.19 -23.23 -9.28
C PRO A 49 -0.43 -21.83 -9.06
N GLU A 50 -1.31 -21.72 -8.07
CA GLU A 50 -2.13 -20.54 -7.85
C GLU A 50 -1.34 -19.34 -7.35
N TYR A 51 -0.10 -19.55 -6.88
CA TYR A 51 0.67 -18.49 -6.26
C TYR A 51 2.17 -18.73 -6.39
N ASN A 52 2.85 -17.87 -7.12
CA ASN A 52 4.30 -17.91 -7.19
C ASN A 52 4.92 -16.71 -6.47
N LEU A 53 4.98 -16.78 -5.13
CA LEU A 53 5.60 -15.77 -4.28
C LEU A 53 7.04 -15.44 -4.72
N LEU A 54 7.79 -16.44 -5.20
CA LEU A 54 9.17 -16.27 -5.62
C LEU A 54 9.27 -15.35 -6.85
N ASN A 55 8.37 -15.47 -7.83
CA ASN A 55 8.35 -14.59 -8.99
C ASN A 55 8.08 -13.14 -8.58
N ILE A 56 7.15 -12.93 -7.65
CA ILE A 56 6.87 -11.58 -7.12
C ILE A 56 8.08 -11.01 -6.37
N ILE A 57 8.76 -11.82 -5.58
CA ILE A 57 9.98 -11.40 -4.87
C ILE A 57 11.10 -11.06 -5.87
N GLU A 58 11.25 -11.83 -6.95
CA GLU A 58 12.24 -11.54 -8.00
C GLU A 58 11.91 -10.24 -8.74
N ASP A 59 10.64 -10.00 -9.07
CA ASP A 59 10.20 -8.77 -9.70
C ASP A 59 10.40 -7.57 -8.77
N LEU A 60 9.98 -7.69 -7.51
CA LEU A 60 10.21 -6.65 -6.49
C LEU A 60 11.71 -6.36 -6.34
N ARG A 61 12.56 -7.38 -6.27
CA ARG A 61 14.01 -7.23 -6.10
C ARG A 61 14.66 -6.55 -7.29
N SER A 62 14.22 -6.84 -8.52
CA SER A 62 14.77 -6.27 -9.74
C SER A 62 14.22 -4.88 -10.09
N ALA A 63 13.14 -4.45 -9.44
CA ALA A 63 12.50 -3.17 -9.68
C ALA A 63 13.38 -1.97 -9.27
N ASP A 64 13.25 -0.85 -9.98
CA ASP A 64 13.88 0.42 -9.62
C ASP A 64 13.23 1.01 -8.36
N LYS A 65 13.97 1.04 -7.26
CA LYS A 65 13.48 1.50 -5.96
C LYS A 65 13.26 3.01 -5.89
N SER A 66 13.67 3.77 -6.89
CA SER A 66 13.42 5.22 -6.98
C SER A 66 12.01 5.53 -7.49
N LYS A 67 11.36 4.61 -8.21
CA LYS A 67 9.94 4.70 -8.58
C LYS A 67 9.07 4.40 -7.36
N GLU A 68 7.88 4.98 -7.34
CA GLU A 68 6.91 4.67 -6.28
C GLU A 68 6.37 3.24 -6.43
N LEU A 69 6.09 2.60 -5.30
CA LEU A 69 5.39 1.32 -5.25
C LEU A 69 3.97 1.53 -4.72
N HIS A 70 2.96 1.28 -5.55
CA HIS A 70 1.56 1.31 -5.17
C HIS A 70 1.08 -0.11 -4.84
N ILE A 71 0.61 -0.31 -3.61
CA ILE A 71 0.24 -1.62 -3.08
C ILE A 71 -1.27 -1.66 -2.86
N PHE A 72 -1.96 -2.44 -3.67
CA PHE A 72 -3.40 -2.65 -3.61
C PHE A 72 -3.69 -3.92 -2.81
N VAL A 73 -4.36 -3.79 -1.68
CA VAL A 73 -4.65 -4.91 -0.76
C VAL A 73 -6.14 -5.18 -0.67
N GLY A 74 -6.51 -6.44 -0.94
CA GLY A 74 -7.84 -7.00 -0.70
C GLY A 74 -7.68 -8.37 -0.05
N SER A 75 -7.29 -8.42 1.25
CA SER A 75 -6.81 -9.65 1.88
C SER A 75 -7.33 -9.85 3.30
N PHE A 76 -7.68 -11.10 3.62
CA PHE A 76 -7.98 -11.56 4.99
C PHE A 76 -6.74 -11.77 5.87
N GLY A 77 -5.53 -11.64 5.31
CA GLY A 77 -4.29 -11.94 6.00
C GLY A 77 -3.70 -13.29 5.59
N GLY A 78 -3.12 -14.02 6.53
CA GLY A 78 -2.51 -15.33 6.28
C GLY A 78 -1.13 -15.49 6.92
N TYR A 79 -0.24 -16.25 6.28
CA TYR A 79 1.06 -16.59 6.86
C TYR A 79 2.01 -15.39 6.95
N VAL A 80 2.39 -15.07 8.17
CA VAL A 80 3.32 -13.97 8.48
C VAL A 80 4.68 -14.13 7.77
N ILE A 81 5.14 -15.37 7.55
CA ILE A 81 6.38 -15.61 6.83
C ILE A 81 6.31 -15.12 5.37
N CYS A 82 5.15 -15.23 4.73
CA CYS A 82 4.96 -14.73 3.37
C CYS A 82 5.02 -13.20 3.32
N LEU A 83 4.37 -12.55 4.29
CA LEU A 83 4.47 -11.09 4.46
C LEU A 83 5.93 -10.68 4.65
N ASN A 84 6.67 -11.33 5.55
CA ASN A 84 8.07 -11.02 5.83
C ASN A 84 8.98 -11.15 4.59
N MET A 85 8.79 -12.21 3.79
CA MET A 85 9.55 -12.42 2.55
C MET A 85 9.32 -11.28 1.53
N MET A 86 8.12 -10.74 1.46
CA MET A 86 7.80 -9.60 0.60
C MET A 86 8.28 -8.28 1.18
N LEU A 87 8.09 -8.05 2.49
CA LEU A 87 8.43 -6.78 3.14
C LEU A 87 9.91 -6.44 3.01
N GLN A 88 10.80 -7.42 3.02
CA GLN A 88 12.23 -7.19 2.81
C GLN A 88 12.51 -6.39 1.52
N ASN A 89 11.78 -6.67 0.44
CA ASN A 89 11.96 -5.99 -0.84
C ASN A 89 11.05 -4.76 -0.98
N ILE A 90 9.88 -4.77 -0.35
CA ILE A 90 8.93 -3.64 -0.36
C ILE A 90 9.54 -2.44 0.38
N LEU A 91 10.17 -2.67 1.53
CA LEU A 91 10.75 -1.61 2.36
C LEU A 91 11.95 -0.91 1.72
N GLU A 92 12.56 -1.51 0.68
CA GLU A 92 13.63 -0.87 -0.08
C GLU A 92 13.14 0.27 -1.00
N PHE A 93 11.85 0.31 -1.34
CA PHE A 93 11.31 1.40 -2.15
C PHE A 93 11.29 2.71 -1.36
N ASN A 94 11.76 3.78 -2.02
CA ASN A 94 11.83 5.11 -1.40
C ASN A 94 10.45 5.64 -1.00
N TYR A 95 9.42 5.29 -1.74
CA TYR A 95 8.05 5.72 -1.46
C TYR A 95 7.03 4.61 -1.77
N ARG A 96 6.14 4.37 -0.82
CA ARG A 96 5.13 3.31 -0.88
C ARG A 96 3.76 3.90 -0.62
N VAL A 97 2.80 3.56 -1.48
CA VAL A 97 1.41 3.99 -1.40
C VAL A 97 0.53 2.78 -1.22
N GLY A 98 -0.18 2.70 -0.12
CA GLY A 98 -1.10 1.60 0.19
C GLY A 98 -2.53 1.92 -0.18
N ILE A 99 -3.25 1.00 -0.78
CA ILE A 99 -4.66 1.13 -1.14
C ILE A 99 -5.44 -0.07 -0.61
N ASN A 100 -6.41 0.19 0.30
CA ASN A 100 -7.35 -0.85 0.71
C ASN A 100 -8.46 -0.98 -0.33
N MET A 101 -8.58 -2.15 -0.96
CA MET A 101 -9.57 -2.45 -2.01
C MET A 101 -10.92 -2.96 -1.48
N GLY A 102 -11.12 -2.99 -0.17
CA GLY A 102 -12.35 -3.47 0.47
C GLY A 102 -12.07 -4.07 1.83
N MET A 103 -10.97 -4.81 1.94
CA MET A 103 -10.58 -5.50 3.15
C MET A 103 -9.06 -5.55 3.26
N ALA A 104 -8.54 -5.25 4.43
CA ALA A 104 -7.13 -5.40 4.77
C ALA A 104 -7.03 -5.90 6.21
N ASP A 105 -6.98 -7.22 6.36
CA ASP A 105 -7.01 -7.86 7.66
C ASP A 105 -5.65 -8.50 7.98
N SER A 106 -5.26 -8.50 9.25
CA SER A 106 -4.07 -9.19 9.76
C SER A 106 -2.81 -8.80 8.96
N CYS A 107 -2.17 -9.74 8.27
CA CYS A 107 -1.00 -9.49 7.39
C CYS A 107 -1.29 -8.43 6.31
N GLY A 108 -2.52 -8.36 5.78
CA GLY A 108 -2.94 -7.35 4.81
C GLY A 108 -2.90 -5.93 5.40
N PHE A 109 -3.39 -5.77 6.61
CA PHE A 109 -3.30 -4.50 7.32
C PHE A 109 -1.86 -4.13 7.66
N MET A 110 -1.07 -5.08 8.14
CA MET A 110 0.36 -4.86 8.43
C MET A 110 1.14 -4.45 7.17
N MET A 111 0.82 -5.00 6.00
CA MET A 111 1.41 -4.57 4.72
C MET A 111 1.08 -3.10 4.42
N LEU A 112 -0.18 -2.68 4.59
CA LEU A 112 -0.57 -1.27 4.42
C LEU A 112 0.14 -0.36 5.44
N CYS A 113 0.30 -0.81 6.69
CA CYS A 113 1.01 -0.05 7.72
C CYS A 113 2.50 0.17 7.40
N CYS A 114 3.07 -0.54 6.43
CA CYS A 114 4.42 -0.31 5.93
C CYS A 114 4.49 0.72 4.78
N CYS A 115 3.37 1.33 4.40
CA CYS A 115 3.28 2.35 3.36
C CYS A 115 3.40 3.76 3.95
N ASN A 116 3.95 4.68 3.16
CA ASN A 116 4.10 6.09 3.54
C ASN A 116 2.75 6.84 3.51
N GLU A 117 1.84 6.40 2.66
CA GLU A 117 0.46 6.90 2.55
C GLU A 117 -0.48 5.71 2.41
N ILE A 118 -1.66 5.79 3.04
CA ILE A 118 -2.70 4.78 2.93
C ILE A 118 -4.00 5.44 2.48
N TYR A 119 -4.64 4.85 1.46
CA TYR A 119 -5.91 5.29 0.91
C TYR A 119 -6.97 4.22 1.09
N THR A 120 -8.20 4.64 1.43
CA THR A 120 -9.31 3.72 1.64
C THR A 120 -10.65 4.36 1.31
N SER A 121 -11.67 3.53 1.13
CA SER A 121 -13.06 3.97 1.08
C SER A 121 -13.71 3.83 2.47
N PRO A 122 -14.75 4.63 2.79
CA PRO A 122 -15.39 4.62 4.11
C PRO A 122 -15.85 3.24 4.60
N TRP A 123 -16.30 2.40 3.68
CA TRP A 123 -16.84 1.06 3.95
C TRP A 123 -15.79 -0.06 3.93
N CYS A 124 -14.52 0.25 3.67
CA CYS A 124 -13.47 -0.76 3.73
C CYS A 124 -13.21 -1.21 5.17
N GLN A 125 -12.89 -2.47 5.33
CA GLN A 125 -12.55 -3.08 6.60
C GLN A 125 -11.04 -3.08 6.80
N PHE A 126 -10.64 -2.89 8.05
CA PHE A 126 -9.30 -3.17 8.57
C PHE A 126 -9.44 -4.04 9.81
N MET A 127 -8.61 -5.05 9.94
CA MET A 127 -8.57 -5.88 11.14
C MET A 127 -7.13 -6.07 11.60
N TYR A 128 -6.93 -5.81 12.88
CA TYR A 128 -5.67 -5.99 13.58
C TYR A 128 -5.78 -7.05 14.66
N HIS A 129 -4.81 -7.90 14.74
CA HIS A 129 -4.52 -8.77 15.88
C HIS A 129 -3.03 -9.06 15.92
N GLU A 130 -2.50 -9.43 17.09
CA GLU A 130 -1.14 -9.93 17.17
C GLU A 130 -1.01 -11.28 16.44
N MET A 131 0.24 -11.59 16.11
CA MET A 131 0.58 -12.84 15.44
C MET A 131 0.13 -14.03 16.29
N SER A 132 -0.76 -14.84 15.75
CA SER A 132 -1.16 -16.13 16.32
C SER A 132 -0.34 -17.27 15.70
N GLY A 133 -0.10 -18.32 16.46
CA GLY A 133 0.63 -19.47 15.98
C GLY A 133 0.63 -20.64 16.94
N VAL A 134 1.10 -21.78 16.45
CA VAL A 134 1.27 -23.00 17.24
C VAL A 134 2.75 -23.30 17.36
N ALA A 135 3.22 -23.46 18.59
CA ALA A 135 4.59 -23.90 18.87
C ALA A 135 4.60 -25.40 19.14
N PHE A 136 5.51 -26.10 18.48
CA PHE A 136 5.73 -27.55 18.65
C PHE A 136 7.09 -27.82 19.29
N GLY A 137 7.24 -29.00 19.89
CA GLY A 137 8.50 -29.45 20.50
C GLY A 137 8.44 -29.52 22.01
N LYS A 138 9.61 -29.61 22.66
CA LYS A 138 9.72 -29.62 24.12
C LYS A 138 9.32 -28.27 24.70
N VAL A 139 8.92 -28.24 25.96
CA VAL A 139 8.46 -27.01 26.65
C VAL A 139 9.46 -25.84 26.47
N GLN A 140 10.76 -26.11 26.61
CA GLN A 140 11.78 -25.08 26.44
C GLN A 140 11.88 -24.56 24.99
N GLU A 141 11.69 -25.44 24.02
CA GLU A 141 11.68 -25.08 22.59
C GLU A 141 10.47 -24.22 22.26
N GLN A 142 9.29 -24.56 22.80
CA GLN A 142 8.08 -23.77 22.65
C GLN A 142 8.24 -22.36 23.26
N GLN A 143 8.79 -22.26 24.47
CA GLN A 143 9.06 -20.98 25.13
C GLN A 143 10.04 -20.12 24.33
N ASN A 144 11.08 -20.72 23.76
CA ASN A 144 12.05 -20.01 22.92
C ASN A 144 11.38 -19.52 21.62
N SER A 145 10.50 -20.32 21.02
CA SER A 145 9.75 -19.92 19.82
C SER A 145 8.83 -18.73 20.10
N VAL A 146 8.09 -18.75 21.21
CA VAL A 146 7.23 -17.63 21.62
C VAL A 146 8.06 -16.36 21.80
N LYS A 147 9.16 -16.41 22.56
CA LYS A 147 10.04 -15.26 22.76
C LYS A 147 10.65 -14.71 21.47
N TYR A 148 10.95 -15.61 20.51
CA TYR A 148 11.44 -15.19 19.19
C TYR A 148 10.33 -14.45 18.42
N ASN A 149 9.12 -14.99 18.41
CA ASN A 149 7.97 -14.42 17.74
C ASN A 149 7.61 -13.04 18.30
N GLU A 150 7.62 -12.88 19.63
CA GLU A 150 7.41 -11.57 20.30
C GLU A 150 8.45 -10.52 19.86
N LYS A 151 9.73 -10.89 19.80
CA LYS A 151 10.79 -9.99 19.34
C LYS A 151 10.60 -9.59 17.88
N TRP A 152 10.28 -10.56 17.04
CA TRP A 152 10.06 -10.32 15.62
C TRP A 152 8.83 -9.44 15.38
N TRP A 153 7.73 -9.72 16.09
CA TRP A 153 6.50 -8.92 16.01
C TRP A 153 6.74 -7.47 16.42
N LYS A 154 7.46 -7.26 17.51
CA LYS A 154 7.86 -5.92 17.94
C LYS A 154 8.70 -5.21 16.88
N LEU A 155 9.65 -5.90 16.27
CA LEU A 155 10.46 -5.35 15.19
C LEU A 155 9.59 -4.91 14.00
N LEU A 156 8.61 -5.72 13.61
CA LEU A 156 7.67 -5.37 12.55
C LEU A 156 6.83 -4.13 12.91
N GLN A 157 6.32 -4.06 14.14
CA GLN A 157 5.61 -2.86 14.61
C GLN A 157 6.49 -1.61 14.60
N ASP A 158 7.76 -1.73 14.98
CA ASP A 158 8.70 -0.60 15.04
C ASP A 158 9.11 -0.11 13.63
N HIS A 159 8.97 -0.95 12.58
CA HIS A 159 9.25 -0.61 11.18
C HIS A 159 7.99 -0.27 10.37
N SER A 160 6.83 -0.21 11.02
CA SER A 160 5.53 0.13 10.42
C SER A 160 4.92 1.36 11.09
N PHE A 161 3.94 1.97 10.44
CA PHE A 161 3.16 3.07 11.01
C PHE A 161 1.99 2.59 11.89
N ILE A 162 1.94 1.32 12.29
CA ILE A 162 0.83 0.73 13.04
C ILE A 162 0.53 1.51 14.33
N ARG A 163 1.56 1.96 15.04
CA ARG A 163 1.43 2.73 16.28
C ARG A 163 0.96 4.18 16.08
N GLU A 164 1.01 4.66 14.84
CA GLU A 164 0.47 5.96 14.46
C GLU A 164 -0.99 5.86 14.03
N ILE A 165 -1.40 4.68 13.53
CA ILE A 165 -2.74 4.41 13.01
C ILE A 165 -3.67 3.96 14.12
N LEU A 166 -3.23 3.02 14.97
CA LEU A 166 -4.02 2.48 16.08
C LEU A 166 -3.77 3.22 17.38
N THR A 167 -4.79 3.28 18.24
CA THR A 167 -4.67 3.77 19.62
C THR A 167 -3.93 2.74 20.48
N SER A 168 -3.45 3.18 21.65
CA SER A 168 -2.80 2.28 22.61
C SER A 168 -3.75 1.20 23.12
N GLU A 169 -5.04 1.53 23.26
CA GLU A 169 -6.08 0.61 23.67
C GLU A 169 -6.35 -0.46 22.60
N GLU A 170 -6.40 -0.06 21.33
CA GLU A 170 -6.57 -0.98 20.19
C GLU A 170 -5.36 -1.91 20.04
N LEU A 171 -4.15 -1.39 20.19
CA LEU A 171 -2.93 -2.21 20.17
C LEU A 171 -2.97 -3.25 21.28
N LYS A 172 -3.33 -2.82 22.51
CA LYS A 172 -3.46 -3.73 23.66
C LYS A 172 -4.59 -4.75 23.49
N LEU A 173 -5.72 -4.34 22.92
CA LEU A 173 -6.83 -5.26 22.64
C LEU A 173 -6.40 -6.31 21.62
N GLY A 174 -5.64 -5.93 20.61
CA GLY A 174 -5.11 -6.84 19.58
C GLY A 174 -4.19 -7.94 20.11
N GLU A 175 -3.62 -7.80 21.33
CA GLU A 175 -2.83 -8.87 21.99
C GLU A 175 -3.70 -10.08 22.36
N THR A 176 -4.99 -9.89 22.57
CA THR A 176 -5.90 -10.94 23.09
C THR A 176 -7.13 -11.16 22.23
N SER A 177 -7.41 -10.26 21.28
CA SER A 177 -8.61 -10.26 20.47
C SER A 177 -8.39 -9.63 19.11
N GLU A 178 -9.35 -9.69 18.22
CA GLU A 178 -9.35 -9.00 16.95
C GLU A 178 -9.92 -7.59 17.11
N VAL A 179 -9.30 -6.61 16.49
CA VAL A 179 -9.72 -5.20 16.45
C VAL A 179 -10.19 -4.88 15.04
N TYR A 180 -11.47 -4.65 14.86
CA TYR A 180 -12.06 -4.28 13.58
C TYR A 180 -12.30 -2.78 13.51
N LEU A 181 -11.90 -2.18 12.40
CA LEU A 181 -12.04 -0.76 12.11
C LEU A 181 -12.59 -0.57 10.69
N THR A 182 -13.41 0.44 10.53
CA THR A 182 -13.88 0.88 9.20
C THR A 182 -12.94 1.91 8.60
N GLY A 183 -12.93 2.00 7.27
CA GLY A 183 -12.20 3.06 6.58
C GLY A 183 -12.65 4.45 7.03
N GLN A 184 -13.96 4.65 7.33
CA GLN A 184 -14.47 5.93 7.81
C GLN A 184 -13.84 6.33 9.14
N GLU A 185 -13.74 5.42 10.12
CA GLU A 185 -13.11 5.70 11.41
C GLU A 185 -11.66 6.14 11.27
N LEU A 186 -10.89 5.49 10.41
CA LEU A 186 -9.49 5.85 10.18
C LEU A 186 -9.33 7.16 9.40
N ILE A 187 -10.24 7.45 8.46
CA ILE A 187 -10.29 8.74 7.74
C ILE A 187 -10.60 9.87 8.71
N ASP A 188 -11.63 9.72 9.56
CA ASP A 188 -12.05 10.72 10.55
C ASP A 188 -10.96 11.03 11.58
N ARG A 189 -10.14 10.03 11.91
CA ARG A 189 -8.95 10.19 12.77
C ARG A 189 -7.77 10.88 12.04
N GLY A 190 -7.86 11.09 10.72
CA GLY A 190 -6.76 11.63 9.90
C GLY A 190 -5.57 10.68 9.77
N LYS A 191 -5.79 9.37 9.96
CA LYS A 191 -4.73 8.35 9.92
C LYS A 191 -4.54 7.73 8.54
N VAL A 192 -5.60 7.74 7.75
CA VAL A 192 -5.59 7.34 6.35
C VAL A 192 -6.35 8.35 5.51
N MET A 193 -6.17 8.32 4.20
CA MET A 193 -6.78 9.25 3.25
C MET A 193 -7.95 8.61 2.50
N ALA A 194 -8.91 9.42 2.09
CA ALA A 194 -10.02 8.93 1.27
C ALA A 194 -9.53 8.51 -0.14
N TYR A 195 -10.10 7.44 -0.69
CA TYR A 195 -9.73 6.93 -2.02
C TYR A 195 -9.95 7.95 -3.15
N SER A 196 -10.87 8.89 -2.98
CA SER A 196 -11.04 10.02 -3.91
C SER A 196 -9.77 10.87 -4.04
N GLN A 197 -9.00 11.01 -2.97
CA GLN A 197 -7.73 11.74 -2.96
C GLN A 197 -6.63 10.99 -3.72
N TYR A 198 -6.64 9.63 -3.68
CA TYR A 198 -5.76 8.82 -4.53
C TYR A 198 -6.04 9.07 -6.02
N LYS A 199 -7.31 9.12 -6.42
CA LYS A 199 -7.68 9.45 -7.81
C LYS A 199 -7.19 10.83 -8.23
N SER A 200 -7.29 11.82 -7.34
CA SER A 200 -6.76 13.16 -7.59
C SER A 200 -5.24 13.16 -7.72
N ARG A 201 -4.54 12.42 -6.85
CA ARG A 201 -3.09 12.21 -6.91
C ARG A 201 -2.67 11.64 -8.27
N MET A 202 -3.31 10.56 -8.73
CA MET A 202 -3.00 9.93 -10.01
C MET A 202 -3.31 10.82 -11.21
N SER A 203 -4.32 11.69 -11.12
CA SER A 203 -4.60 12.69 -12.16
C SER A 203 -3.51 13.74 -12.24
N LEU A 204 -2.95 14.17 -11.11
CA LEU A 204 -1.82 15.11 -11.05
C LEU A 204 -0.54 14.52 -11.66
N THR A 205 -0.25 13.24 -11.40
CA THR A 205 0.93 12.56 -11.97
C THR A 205 0.87 12.45 -13.49
N LYS A 206 -0.32 12.17 -14.02
CA LYS A 206 -0.55 11.98 -15.46
C LYS A 206 -0.67 13.28 -16.26
N ALA A 207 -0.75 14.44 -15.57
CA ALA A 207 -0.87 15.74 -16.26
C ALA A 207 0.34 16.00 -17.15
N ALA A 208 0.10 16.28 -18.42
CA ALA A 208 1.15 16.63 -19.39
C ALA A 208 1.85 17.95 -19.02
N PRO A 209 3.09 18.19 -19.46
CA PRO A 209 3.72 19.48 -19.29
C PRO A 209 2.84 20.61 -19.82
N ASN A 210 2.65 21.68 -19.03
CA ASN A 210 1.74 22.80 -19.27
C ASN A 210 0.23 22.49 -19.18
N GLU A 211 -0.17 21.28 -18.77
CA GLU A 211 -1.55 20.96 -18.51
C GLU A 211 -2.04 21.65 -17.21
N PHE A 212 -3.33 21.98 -17.19
CA PHE A 212 -3.96 22.55 -16.01
C PHE A 212 -4.64 21.47 -15.18
N VAL A 213 -4.48 21.53 -13.86
CA VAL A 213 -5.15 20.65 -12.91
C VAL A 213 -5.94 21.49 -11.92
N ILE A 214 -7.08 20.97 -11.45
CA ILE A 214 -7.93 21.63 -10.46
C ILE A 214 -7.77 20.88 -9.13
N VAL A 215 -7.41 21.62 -8.07
CA VAL A 215 -7.28 21.11 -6.71
C VAL A 215 -8.06 22.03 -5.78
N ASN A 216 -9.10 21.50 -5.13
CA ASN A 216 -10.02 22.25 -4.26
C ASN A 216 -10.61 23.52 -4.89
N GLY A 217 -10.90 23.50 -6.20
CA GLY A 217 -11.42 24.63 -6.94
C GLY A 217 -10.36 25.63 -7.45
N ASP A 218 -9.12 25.48 -7.03
CA ASP A 218 -7.99 26.24 -7.56
C ASP A 218 -7.37 25.57 -8.78
N VAL A 219 -7.01 26.36 -9.76
CA VAL A 219 -6.38 25.89 -11.00
C VAL A 219 -4.86 26.01 -10.89
N TYR A 220 -4.14 24.96 -11.20
CA TYR A 220 -2.70 24.91 -11.22
C TYR A 220 -2.19 24.49 -12.59
N ARG A 221 -1.09 25.10 -13.06
CA ARG A 221 -0.41 24.73 -14.30
C ARG A 221 0.87 23.96 -13.99
N LYS A 222 1.07 22.80 -14.61
CA LYS A 222 2.32 22.03 -14.51
C LYS A 222 3.43 22.73 -15.30
N VAL A 223 4.55 23.04 -14.63
CA VAL A 223 5.72 23.67 -15.22
C VAL A 223 6.96 22.84 -14.81
N GLY A 224 7.37 21.92 -15.67
CA GLY A 224 8.37 20.92 -15.33
C GLY A 224 7.87 20.00 -14.21
N PRO A 225 8.66 19.72 -13.16
CA PRO A 225 8.24 18.89 -12.02
C PRO A 225 7.35 19.63 -11.02
N MET A 226 7.09 20.91 -11.22
CA MET A 226 6.38 21.77 -10.27
C MET A 226 5.03 22.21 -10.82
N TYR A 227 4.14 22.62 -9.91
CA TYR A 227 2.85 23.23 -10.24
C TYR A 227 2.82 24.68 -9.77
N LYS A 228 2.27 25.56 -10.60
CA LYS A 228 2.06 26.97 -10.26
C LYS A 228 0.57 27.26 -10.23
N LYS A 229 0.09 27.89 -9.17
CA LYS A 229 -1.31 28.35 -9.10
C LYS A 229 -1.58 29.34 -10.21
N TYR A 230 -2.62 29.08 -10.99
CA TYR A 230 -3.07 29.92 -12.07
C TYR A 230 -4.16 30.88 -11.54
N SER A 231 -3.98 32.19 -11.71
CA SER A 231 -5.02 33.17 -11.45
C SER A 231 -5.25 33.94 -12.74
N GLU A 232 -6.49 33.98 -13.20
CA GLU A 232 -6.89 34.73 -14.43
C GLU A 232 -6.64 36.23 -14.33
N ASP A 233 -6.57 36.80 -13.11
CA ASP A 233 -6.61 38.23 -12.87
C ASP A 233 -5.28 38.98 -12.86
N LYS A 234 -4.13 38.31 -13.12
CA LYS A 234 -2.83 39.01 -13.18
C LYS A 234 -1.93 38.46 -14.27
N PRO A 235 -1.65 39.24 -15.34
CA PRO A 235 -0.49 38.94 -16.17
C PRO A 235 0.74 38.93 -15.25
N CYS A 236 1.49 37.82 -15.31
CA CYS A 236 2.60 37.46 -14.44
C CYS A 236 3.56 38.66 -14.20
N LYS A 237 3.32 39.46 -13.18
CA LYS A 237 4.36 40.33 -12.63
C LYS A 237 5.32 39.43 -11.87
N LYS A 238 6.58 39.42 -12.34
CA LYS A 238 7.72 38.75 -11.70
C LYS A 238 7.75 39.07 -10.22
N ASN A 239 7.35 38.19 -9.34
CA ASN A 239 7.78 38.09 -7.93
C ASN A 239 6.82 37.35 -7.01
N ASN A 240 6.12 36.30 -7.46
CA ASN A 240 5.59 35.35 -6.50
C ASN A 240 6.08 33.94 -6.89
N ASN A 241 7.15 33.51 -6.23
CA ASN A 241 7.73 32.17 -6.33
C ASN A 241 6.89 31.08 -5.65
N ASN A 242 5.56 31.15 -5.72
CA ASN A 242 4.71 30.09 -5.22
C ASN A 242 4.65 28.96 -6.26
N SER A 243 5.70 28.23 -6.35
CA SER A 243 5.74 26.94 -7.06
C SER A 243 5.52 25.82 -6.04
N TYR A 244 4.58 24.94 -6.35
CA TYR A 244 4.19 23.82 -5.50
C TYR A 244 4.72 22.53 -6.12
N SER A 245 5.30 21.65 -5.31
CA SER A 245 5.54 20.26 -5.70
C SER A 245 4.18 19.53 -5.78
N GLN A 246 4.15 18.39 -6.41
CA GLN A 246 2.96 17.53 -6.39
C GLN A 246 2.52 17.22 -4.96
N ARG A 247 3.47 17.01 -4.04
CA ARG A 247 3.24 16.76 -2.62
C ARG A 247 2.58 17.94 -1.93
N ASP A 248 3.02 19.17 -2.26
CA ASP A 248 2.43 20.40 -1.68
C ASP A 248 0.98 20.58 -2.13
N LEU A 249 0.66 20.27 -3.41
CA LEU A 249 -0.71 20.33 -3.91
C LEU A 249 -1.62 19.28 -3.26
N LEU A 250 -1.11 18.09 -3.01
CA LEU A 250 -1.83 17.04 -2.29
C LEU A 250 -2.09 17.45 -0.84
N TYR A 251 -1.10 18.04 -0.18
CA TYR A 251 -1.28 18.59 1.16
C TYR A 251 -2.35 19.67 1.19
N LEU A 252 -2.36 20.61 0.21
CA LEU A 252 -3.39 21.63 0.06
C LEU A 252 -4.78 21.03 -0.24
N ALA A 253 -4.84 19.91 -0.97
CA ALA A 253 -6.09 19.20 -1.24
C ALA A 253 -6.70 18.58 0.03
N ASN A 254 -5.86 18.26 1.01
CA ASN A 254 -6.24 17.57 2.25
C ASN A 254 -6.48 18.53 3.43
N SER A 255 -6.16 19.84 3.28
CA SER A 255 -6.22 20.82 4.38
C SER A 255 -7.54 21.60 4.48
N LYS A 256 -8.59 21.13 3.81
CA LYS A 256 -9.96 21.61 3.90
C LYS A 256 -10.84 20.39 4.21
#